data_8e4c914cf6ce591a6db96b5a1a8669b6
#
_entry.id   8e4c914cf6ce591a6db96b5a1a8669b6
#
_cell.length_a   1.000
_cell.length_b   1.000
_cell.length_c   1.000
_cell.angle_alpha   90.00
_cell.angle_beta   90.00
_cell.angle_gamma   90.00
#
_symmetry.space_group_name_H-M   'P 1'
#
loop_
_entity.id
_entity.type
_entity.pdbx_description
1 polymer ?
#
loop_
_entity_poly.entity_id
_entity_poly.type
_entity_poly.pdbx_seq_one_letter_code
_entity_poly.pdbx_strand_id
1 'polypeptide(L)'
;MDRIDSAFSQSSMNSDMLEPDDPRINNKDAKPEQDDEDDLEKNALRQMDYKTRRKHIQQIRIQFNISSLKQRQEFLLKLARALMAFGAPSHRIESQLVAAARILEVEAEFIHLPGVIICSFGDQDLGSSETHFVKCGGRLSLGALHKVHLIYRSVLHDEISASQATEQLETLLVAPAPYSVLFRCFLAFCLSALICPLAFGGSFLDMWISGVAAFILAYLQLYVAGKSALYANVFEITTSIFVSFAARGLSSIRSQIFCYTAISSSGIIGILPGYLILSSSLELASKNIVCGSVKMVYALIYTLFLGFGLQIGSDFYLLLDPTMRRHLEELAASLSSTTSFTGIWLADNGTDGSQIPLNGTWTFSRTIQPQDQHIHEGCYRPPISPWYLKPFPLWTSFIIVPLFSFLSSLSNLQPLKSKQLLVMVAISCCSYASNKIANHYIFNHSDIVSAIGAFTVGLLGNIYSRRMGGTAFTSMVTGVLFLVPSGLSQAGGITASGSGIDIGGAMIAVTIGITVGLFMSQALVYTFGSRKNAAVFSF
;
A
#
# COMPACT_ATOMS: atom_id res chain seq x y z
N MET A 1 3.29 -18.22 17.97
CA MET A 1 3.98 -17.82 16.74
C MET A 1 4.95 -18.90 16.29
N ASP A 2 5.70 -19.47 17.18
CA ASP A 2 6.65 -20.56 16.87
C ASP A 2 6.00 -21.91 16.50
N ARG A 3 4.76 -22.17 16.95
CA ARG A 3 4.04 -23.42 16.61
C ARG A 3 3.56 -23.50 15.16
N ILE A 4 3.22 -22.37 14.54
CA ILE A 4 2.76 -22.37 13.14
C ILE A 4 3.96 -22.49 12.19
N ASP A 5 5.08 -21.84 12.52
CA ASP A 5 6.30 -21.95 11.74
C ASP A 5 6.95 -23.35 11.90
N SER A 6 6.79 -24.01 13.06
CA SER A 6 7.25 -25.38 13.29
C SER A 6 6.37 -26.41 12.56
N ALA A 7 5.05 -26.19 12.48
CA ALA A 7 4.16 -27.06 11.71
C ALA A 7 4.46 -27.00 10.20
N PHE A 8 4.77 -25.80 9.68
CA PHE A 8 5.17 -25.65 8.28
C PHE A 8 6.55 -26.25 7.97
N SER A 9 7.49 -26.15 8.89
CA SER A 9 8.80 -26.81 8.78
C SER A 9 8.65 -28.34 8.81
N GLN A 10 7.76 -28.86 9.64
CA GLN A 10 7.52 -30.32 9.71
C GLN A 10 6.77 -30.86 8.49
N SER A 11 5.82 -30.10 7.89
CA SER A 11 5.11 -30.60 6.69
C SER A 11 6.00 -30.65 5.45
N SER A 12 6.93 -29.69 5.29
CA SER A 12 7.91 -29.75 4.20
C SER A 12 8.98 -30.84 4.43
N MET A 13 9.31 -31.12 5.67
CA MET A 13 10.23 -32.19 6.04
C MET A 13 9.61 -33.60 5.87
N ASN A 14 8.29 -33.71 6.10
CA ASN A 14 7.62 -35.03 5.95
C ASN A 14 7.46 -35.47 4.50
N SER A 15 7.49 -34.55 3.49
CA SER A 15 7.46 -34.96 2.10
C SER A 15 8.79 -35.51 1.56
N ASP A 16 9.90 -35.12 2.17
CA ASP A 16 11.24 -35.63 1.84
C ASP A 16 11.66 -36.89 2.68
N MET A 17 10.85 -37.24 3.68
CA MET A 17 11.18 -38.31 4.65
C MET A 17 10.78 -39.71 4.23
N LEU A 18 10.33 -39.94 3.02
CA LEU A 18 9.99 -41.27 2.54
C LEU A 18 11.02 -41.79 1.52
N GLU A 19 12.30 -41.59 1.77
CA GLU A 19 13.33 -42.35 1.10
C GLU A 19 13.28 -43.83 1.58
N PRO A 20 13.48 -44.79 0.68
CA PRO A 20 13.39 -46.22 1.00
C PRO A 20 14.36 -46.71 2.10
N ASP A 21 15.38 -45.94 2.40
CA ASP A 21 16.43 -46.24 3.37
C ASP A 21 16.34 -45.44 4.68
N ASP A 22 15.21 -44.74 4.96
CA ASP A 22 15.03 -44.00 6.20
C ASP A 22 15.14 -44.99 7.42
N PRO A 23 16.11 -44.79 8.33
CA PRO A 23 16.33 -45.66 9.46
C PRO A 23 15.12 -45.78 10.42
N ARG A 24 14.16 -44.87 10.35
CA ARG A 24 12.90 -44.93 11.11
C ARG A 24 11.92 -45.97 10.55
N ILE A 25 12.06 -46.36 9.28
CA ILE A 25 11.24 -47.40 8.64
C ILE A 25 11.85 -48.79 8.90
N ASN A 26 13.15 -48.88 9.16
CA ASN A 26 13.90 -50.11 9.34
C ASN A 26 14.21 -50.46 10.80
N ASN A 27 13.65 -49.76 11.78
CA ASN A 27 13.95 -50.07 13.19
C ASN A 27 13.29 -51.40 13.61
N LYS A 28 14.08 -52.44 13.64
CA LYS A 28 13.67 -53.82 14.01
C LYS A 28 13.48 -54.04 15.52
N ASP A 29 13.79 -53.01 16.34
CA ASP A 29 13.85 -53.15 17.80
C ASP A 29 12.68 -52.50 18.57
N ALA A 30 11.62 -52.08 17.88
CA ALA A 30 10.40 -51.61 18.54
C ALA A 30 9.58 -52.81 19.03
N LYS A 31 9.45 -52.97 20.35
CA LYS A 31 8.58 -53.96 20.98
C LYS A 31 7.14 -53.84 20.48
N PRO A 32 6.44 -54.98 20.27
CA PRO A 32 5.06 -54.97 19.78
C PRO A 32 4.11 -54.52 20.90
N GLU A 33 3.53 -53.32 20.76
CA GLU A 33 2.27 -52.99 21.40
C GLU A 33 1.15 -53.25 20.41
N GLN A 34 0.13 -53.92 20.91
CA GLN A 34 -1.01 -54.48 20.20
C GLN A 34 -1.79 -53.42 19.38
N ASP A 35 -1.69 -53.55 18.07
CA ASP A 35 -2.75 -53.20 17.10
C ASP A 35 -2.48 -53.99 15.82
N ASP A 36 -3.06 -55.19 15.75
CA ASP A 36 -2.83 -56.21 14.70
C ASP A 36 -3.24 -55.75 13.28
N GLU A 37 -4.11 -54.76 13.11
CA GLU A 37 -4.52 -54.24 11.81
C GLU A 37 -3.51 -53.24 11.23
N ASP A 38 -2.92 -52.37 12.04
CA ASP A 38 -1.92 -51.37 11.60
C ASP A 38 -0.60 -52.02 11.15
N ASP A 39 -0.23 -53.18 11.75
CA ASP A 39 0.99 -53.89 11.40
C ASP A 39 0.84 -54.73 10.11
N LEU A 40 -0.36 -55.18 9.77
CA LEU A 40 -0.66 -55.81 8.49
C LEU A 40 -0.58 -54.85 7.33
N GLU A 41 -1.08 -53.61 7.51
CA GLU A 41 -1.03 -52.55 6.48
C GLU A 41 0.41 -52.04 6.28
N LYS A 42 1.20 -51.87 7.34
CA LYS A 42 2.63 -51.52 7.29
C LYS A 42 3.46 -52.58 6.56
N ASN A 43 3.17 -53.87 6.79
CA ASN A 43 3.87 -54.99 6.14
C ASN A 43 3.47 -55.12 4.67
N ALA A 44 2.21 -54.86 4.30
CA ALA A 44 1.76 -54.83 2.91
C ALA A 44 2.41 -53.65 2.14
N LEU A 45 2.53 -52.46 2.77
CA LEU A 45 3.22 -51.30 2.22
C LEU A 45 4.71 -51.51 1.98
N ARG A 46 5.38 -52.34 2.82
CA ARG A 46 6.81 -52.70 2.68
C ARG A 46 7.09 -53.61 1.47
N GLN A 47 6.11 -54.42 1.06
CA GLN A 47 6.24 -55.33 -0.08
C GLN A 47 5.90 -54.75 -1.44
N MET A 48 5.36 -53.53 -1.49
CA MET A 48 4.98 -52.85 -2.74
C MET A 48 6.17 -52.12 -3.40
N ASP A 49 6.21 -52.17 -4.75
CA ASP A 49 7.17 -51.39 -5.54
C ASP A 49 7.03 -49.88 -5.23
N TYR A 50 8.16 -49.15 -5.23
CA TYR A 50 8.27 -47.73 -4.84
C TYR A 50 7.22 -46.84 -5.51
N LYS A 51 6.97 -46.98 -6.81
CA LYS A 51 5.97 -46.21 -7.52
C LYS A 51 4.53 -46.50 -7.07
N THR A 52 4.23 -47.76 -6.83
CA THR A 52 2.92 -48.22 -6.35
C THR A 52 2.68 -47.81 -4.91
N ARG A 53 3.71 -47.90 -4.08
CA ARG A 53 3.71 -47.44 -2.69
C ARG A 53 3.47 -45.93 -2.59
N ARG A 54 4.14 -45.13 -3.43
CA ARG A 54 3.95 -43.68 -3.46
C ARG A 54 2.53 -43.31 -3.87
N LYS A 55 1.96 -44.00 -4.86
CA LYS A 55 0.56 -43.81 -5.27
C LYS A 55 -0.42 -44.20 -4.16
N HIS A 56 -0.14 -45.29 -3.45
CA HIS A 56 -1.01 -45.78 -2.39
C HIS A 56 -0.97 -44.83 -1.17
N ILE A 57 0.20 -44.37 -0.78
CA ILE A 57 0.36 -43.33 0.25
C ILE A 57 -0.34 -42.04 -0.14
N GLN A 58 -0.28 -41.61 -1.40
CA GLN A 58 -1.04 -40.48 -1.87
C GLN A 58 -2.56 -40.70 -1.81
N GLN A 59 -3.03 -41.90 -2.14
CA GLN A 59 -4.44 -42.26 -2.04
C GLN A 59 -4.94 -42.29 -0.59
N ILE A 60 -4.14 -42.87 0.33
CA ILE A 60 -4.43 -42.89 1.78
C ILE A 60 -4.48 -41.45 2.31
N ARG A 61 -3.52 -40.60 1.92
CA ARG A 61 -3.48 -39.19 2.33
C ARG A 61 -4.71 -38.40 1.83
N ILE A 62 -5.15 -38.67 0.60
CA ILE A 62 -6.40 -38.09 0.04
C ILE A 62 -7.63 -38.58 0.83
N GLN A 63 -7.69 -39.87 1.21
CA GLN A 63 -8.78 -40.41 2.03
C GLN A 63 -8.84 -39.78 3.42
N PHE A 64 -7.70 -39.55 4.08
CA PHE A 64 -7.63 -38.87 5.40
C PHE A 64 -8.06 -37.41 5.35
N ASN A 65 -7.94 -36.74 4.19
CA ASN A 65 -8.33 -35.35 4.02
C ASN A 65 -9.78 -35.16 3.53
N ILE A 66 -10.57 -36.25 3.45
CA ILE A 66 -11.99 -36.15 3.08
C ILE A 66 -12.75 -35.38 4.15
N SER A 67 -13.17 -34.18 3.80
CA SER A 67 -14.01 -33.34 4.63
C SER A 67 -15.44 -33.34 4.11
N SER A 68 -16.42 -33.24 5.02
CA SER A 68 -17.82 -33.14 4.63
C SER A 68 -18.08 -31.88 3.78
N LEU A 69 -19.11 -31.88 2.94
CA LEU A 69 -19.49 -30.71 2.14
C LEU A 69 -19.65 -29.44 3.02
N LYS A 70 -20.26 -29.59 4.19
CA LYS A 70 -20.43 -28.50 5.15
C LYS A 70 -19.08 -27.92 5.65
N GLN A 71 -18.08 -28.75 5.93
CA GLN A 71 -16.74 -28.29 6.33
C GLN A 71 -16.01 -27.56 5.20
N ARG A 72 -16.19 -27.99 3.95
CA ARG A 72 -15.64 -27.33 2.77
C ARG A 72 -16.29 -25.95 2.55
N GLN A 73 -17.60 -25.85 2.71
CA GLN A 73 -18.34 -24.58 2.65
C GLN A 73 -17.91 -23.62 3.78
N GLU A 74 -17.76 -24.14 5.03
CA GLU A 74 -17.29 -23.35 6.16
C GLU A 74 -15.88 -22.81 5.93
N PHE A 75 -14.98 -23.64 5.40
CA PHE A 75 -13.64 -23.18 5.00
C PHE A 75 -13.72 -22.02 4.00
N LEU A 76 -14.54 -22.12 2.94
CA LEU A 76 -14.70 -21.05 1.95
C LEU A 76 -15.22 -19.75 2.58
N LEU A 77 -16.19 -19.82 3.50
CA LEU A 77 -16.70 -18.65 4.22
C LEU A 77 -15.65 -18.02 5.15
N LYS A 78 -14.86 -18.85 5.86
CA LYS A 78 -13.78 -18.36 6.72
C LYS A 78 -12.63 -17.78 5.89
N LEU A 79 -12.30 -18.39 4.74
CA LEU A 79 -11.31 -17.88 3.80
C LEU A 79 -11.74 -16.51 3.23
N ALA A 80 -12.99 -16.37 2.79
CA ALA A 80 -13.56 -15.10 2.34
C ALA A 80 -13.44 -14.02 3.42
N ARG A 81 -13.81 -14.37 4.65
CA ARG A 81 -13.70 -13.46 5.80
C ARG A 81 -12.26 -13.06 6.10
N ALA A 82 -11.32 -14.00 6.07
CA ALA A 82 -9.91 -13.74 6.36
C ALA A 82 -9.27 -12.86 5.28
N LEU A 83 -9.53 -13.14 4.01
CA LEU A 83 -9.02 -12.32 2.90
C LEU A 83 -9.52 -10.87 2.99
N MET A 84 -10.81 -10.67 3.29
CA MET A 84 -11.39 -9.34 3.46
C MET A 84 -10.87 -8.64 4.71
N ALA A 85 -10.78 -9.34 5.84
CA ALA A 85 -10.29 -8.79 7.12
C ALA A 85 -8.86 -8.27 7.03
N PHE A 86 -8.00 -8.94 6.25
CA PHE A 86 -6.59 -8.57 6.11
C PHE A 86 -6.28 -7.72 4.89
N GLY A 87 -7.30 -7.28 4.17
CA GLY A 87 -7.16 -6.29 3.10
C GLY A 87 -6.66 -6.87 1.77
N ALA A 88 -7.14 -8.04 1.35
CA ALA A 88 -6.89 -8.50 -0.01
C ALA A 88 -7.69 -7.67 -1.03
N PRO A 89 -7.15 -7.43 -2.25
CA PRO A 89 -7.92 -6.82 -3.32
C PRO A 89 -9.09 -7.72 -3.78
N SER A 90 -10.21 -7.12 -4.21
CA SER A 90 -11.45 -7.80 -4.54
C SER A 90 -11.28 -8.90 -5.61
N HIS A 91 -10.57 -8.58 -6.70
CA HIS A 91 -10.31 -9.54 -7.78
C HIS A 91 -9.53 -10.77 -7.31
N ARG A 92 -8.65 -10.59 -6.32
CA ARG A 92 -7.89 -11.69 -5.73
C ARG A 92 -8.75 -12.53 -4.82
N ILE A 93 -9.66 -11.91 -4.04
CA ILE A 93 -10.61 -12.62 -3.21
C ILE A 93 -11.47 -13.53 -4.07
N GLU A 94 -12.10 -12.99 -5.11
CA GLU A 94 -12.95 -13.77 -6.03
C GLU A 94 -12.18 -14.90 -6.70
N SER A 95 -11.02 -14.63 -7.28
CA SER A 95 -10.23 -15.65 -7.98
C SER A 95 -9.76 -16.77 -7.05
N GLN A 96 -9.38 -16.46 -5.82
CA GLN A 96 -8.95 -17.48 -4.85
C GLN A 96 -10.12 -18.29 -4.32
N LEU A 97 -11.29 -17.68 -4.09
CA LEU A 97 -12.50 -18.40 -3.66
C LEU A 97 -13.01 -19.32 -4.75
N VAL A 98 -13.09 -18.85 -6.00
CA VAL A 98 -13.49 -19.70 -7.14
C VAL A 98 -12.52 -20.85 -7.35
N ALA A 99 -11.21 -20.63 -7.27
CA ALA A 99 -10.22 -21.68 -7.39
C ALA A 99 -10.32 -22.70 -6.23
N ALA A 100 -10.51 -22.23 -5.00
CA ALA A 100 -10.69 -23.12 -3.84
C ALA A 100 -11.99 -23.94 -3.95
N ALA A 101 -13.11 -23.33 -4.34
CA ALA A 101 -14.38 -24.03 -4.52
C ALA A 101 -14.27 -25.13 -5.57
N ARG A 102 -13.60 -24.84 -6.71
CA ARG A 102 -13.38 -25.82 -7.77
C ARG A 102 -12.54 -27.02 -7.31
N ILE A 103 -11.47 -26.78 -6.54
CA ILE A 103 -10.59 -27.86 -6.05
C ILE A 103 -11.26 -28.67 -4.95
N LEU A 104 -12.06 -28.01 -4.11
CA LEU A 104 -12.83 -28.66 -3.05
C LEU A 104 -14.12 -29.29 -3.57
N GLU A 105 -14.39 -29.22 -4.88
CA GLU A 105 -15.61 -29.76 -5.51
C GLU A 105 -16.90 -29.24 -4.85
N VAL A 106 -16.92 -27.93 -4.58
CA VAL A 106 -18.08 -27.21 -4.04
C VAL A 106 -18.64 -26.30 -5.13
N GLU A 107 -19.91 -26.47 -5.49
CA GLU A 107 -20.61 -25.55 -6.36
C GLU A 107 -20.91 -24.26 -5.61
N ALA A 108 -20.18 -23.20 -5.96
CA ALA A 108 -20.33 -21.91 -5.30
C ALA A 108 -20.08 -20.76 -6.26
N GLU A 109 -20.87 -19.71 -6.11
CA GLU A 109 -20.67 -18.43 -6.77
C GLU A 109 -20.31 -17.37 -5.75
N PHE A 110 -19.37 -16.49 -6.12
CA PHE A 110 -18.87 -15.43 -5.25
C PHE A 110 -18.99 -14.10 -5.94
N ILE A 111 -19.64 -13.14 -5.27
CA ILE A 111 -19.76 -11.76 -5.71
C ILE A 111 -19.19 -10.87 -4.63
N HIS A 112 -18.16 -10.10 -4.96
CA HIS A 112 -17.58 -9.14 -4.03
C HIS A 112 -18.14 -7.74 -4.29
N LEU A 113 -18.73 -7.14 -3.27
CA LEU A 113 -19.15 -5.75 -3.22
C LEU A 113 -18.33 -5.00 -2.16
N PRO A 114 -18.22 -3.67 -2.22
CA PRO A 114 -17.51 -2.92 -1.19
C PRO A 114 -18.06 -3.20 0.22
N GLY A 115 -17.24 -3.87 1.06
CA GLY A 115 -17.58 -4.21 2.43
C GLY A 115 -18.39 -5.49 2.64
N VAL A 116 -18.78 -6.23 1.59
CA VAL A 116 -19.51 -7.49 1.71
C VAL A 116 -19.16 -8.47 0.60
N ILE A 117 -19.03 -9.74 0.93
CA ILE A 117 -18.92 -10.82 -0.04
C ILE A 117 -20.20 -11.66 0.05
N ILE A 118 -20.84 -11.86 -1.09
CA ILE A 118 -22.00 -12.76 -1.24
C ILE A 118 -21.44 -14.10 -1.70
N CYS A 119 -21.67 -15.15 -0.92
CA CYS A 119 -21.29 -16.52 -1.22
C CYS A 119 -22.58 -17.34 -1.40
N SER A 120 -22.85 -17.82 -2.59
CA SER A 120 -23.99 -18.67 -2.90
C SER A 120 -23.51 -20.09 -3.16
N PHE A 121 -24.01 -21.05 -2.39
CA PHE A 121 -23.70 -22.45 -2.54
C PHE A 121 -24.89 -23.17 -3.17
N GLY A 122 -24.68 -23.82 -4.31
CA GLY A 122 -25.69 -24.64 -4.96
C GLY A 122 -25.70 -26.06 -4.40
N ASP A 123 -26.85 -26.67 -4.33
CA ASP A 123 -27.03 -28.09 -4.09
C ASP A 123 -27.86 -28.64 -5.26
N GLN A 124 -27.20 -29.34 -6.19
CA GLN A 124 -27.86 -29.89 -7.39
C GLN A 124 -28.85 -31.00 -7.04
N ASP A 125 -28.57 -31.75 -5.96
CA ASP A 125 -29.43 -32.88 -5.56
C ASP A 125 -30.75 -32.40 -4.95
N LEU A 126 -30.72 -31.26 -4.23
CA LEU A 126 -31.89 -30.67 -3.59
C LEU A 126 -32.56 -29.56 -4.40
N GLY A 127 -31.94 -29.09 -5.49
CA GLY A 127 -32.41 -27.96 -6.30
C GLY A 127 -32.54 -26.67 -5.49
N SER A 128 -31.75 -26.54 -4.42
CA SER A 128 -31.76 -25.41 -3.48
C SER A 128 -30.42 -24.68 -3.52
N SER A 129 -30.43 -23.40 -3.17
CA SER A 129 -29.20 -22.61 -3.00
C SER A 129 -29.21 -21.94 -1.62
N GLU A 130 -28.09 -22.02 -0.93
CA GLU A 130 -27.85 -21.34 0.34
C GLU A 130 -26.94 -20.13 0.12
N THR A 131 -27.40 -18.92 0.49
CA THR A 131 -26.65 -17.69 0.27
C THR A 131 -26.21 -17.07 1.59
N HIS A 132 -24.91 -16.86 1.74
CA HIS A 132 -24.28 -16.26 2.91
C HIS A 132 -23.71 -14.89 2.59
N PHE A 133 -23.92 -13.93 3.51
CA PHE A 133 -23.35 -12.58 3.45
C PHE A 133 -22.18 -12.48 4.43
N VAL A 134 -20.98 -12.39 3.92
CA VAL A 134 -19.77 -12.21 4.72
C VAL A 134 -19.46 -10.72 4.80
N LYS A 135 -19.73 -10.12 5.98
CA LYS A 135 -19.38 -8.72 6.27
C LYS A 135 -18.18 -8.66 7.18
N CYS A 136 -17.19 -7.86 6.84
CA CYS A 136 -16.02 -7.66 7.68
C CYS A 136 -15.40 -6.28 7.39
N GLY A 137 -15.09 -5.53 8.46
CA GLY A 137 -14.26 -4.34 8.36
C GLY A 137 -12.79 -4.78 8.28
N GLY A 138 -12.11 -4.49 7.17
CA GLY A 138 -10.72 -4.90 6.95
C GLY A 138 -9.71 -3.85 7.38
N ARG A 139 -8.58 -4.31 7.92
CA ARG A 139 -7.34 -3.53 8.07
C ARG A 139 -6.24 -4.20 7.28
N LEU A 140 -5.42 -3.40 6.60
CA LEU A 140 -4.27 -3.95 5.90
C LEU A 140 -3.30 -4.61 6.89
N SER A 141 -3.07 -5.91 6.72
CA SER A 141 -2.10 -6.69 7.48
C SER A 141 -1.35 -7.63 6.55
N LEU A 142 -0.21 -7.17 6.02
CA LEU A 142 0.54 -7.91 5.00
C LEU A 142 1.03 -9.27 5.52
N GLY A 143 1.48 -9.34 6.78
CA GLY A 143 1.93 -10.59 7.38
C GLY A 143 0.81 -11.62 7.56
N ALA A 144 -0.39 -11.18 7.99
CA ALA A 144 -1.54 -12.06 8.11
C ALA A 144 -2.07 -12.48 6.71
N LEU A 145 -2.12 -11.56 5.76
CA LEU A 145 -2.52 -11.88 4.38
C LEU A 145 -1.60 -12.91 3.74
N HIS A 146 -0.29 -12.81 3.98
CA HIS A 146 0.66 -13.81 3.50
C HIS A 146 0.40 -15.18 4.13
N LYS A 147 0.11 -15.24 5.43
CA LYS A 147 -0.23 -16.51 6.12
C LYS A 147 -1.53 -17.11 5.57
N VAL A 148 -2.58 -16.31 5.35
CA VAL A 148 -3.82 -16.78 4.69
C VAL A 148 -3.52 -17.38 3.31
N HIS A 149 -2.63 -16.74 2.54
CA HIS A 149 -2.23 -17.26 1.24
C HIS A 149 -1.48 -18.60 1.35
N LEU A 150 -0.65 -18.78 2.36
CA LEU A 150 0.02 -20.07 2.60
C LEU A 150 -0.99 -21.16 2.97
N ILE A 151 -1.92 -20.89 3.90
CA ILE A 151 -2.98 -21.83 4.27
C ILE A 151 -3.82 -22.21 3.05
N TYR A 152 -4.26 -21.20 2.27
CA TYR A 152 -4.96 -21.43 1.02
C TYR A 152 -4.18 -22.35 0.07
N ARG A 153 -2.88 -22.10 -0.12
CA ARG A 153 -2.02 -22.92 -0.97
C ARG A 153 -1.89 -24.35 -0.46
N SER A 154 -1.74 -24.55 0.85
CA SER A 154 -1.64 -25.88 1.44
C SER A 154 -2.94 -26.69 1.27
N VAL A 155 -4.11 -26.06 1.30
CA VAL A 155 -5.38 -26.72 0.98
C VAL A 155 -5.46 -27.10 -0.51
N LEU A 156 -5.02 -26.20 -1.42
CA LEU A 156 -5.01 -26.48 -2.86
C LEU A 156 -4.09 -27.63 -3.26
N HIS A 157 -3.00 -27.84 -2.49
CA HIS A 157 -2.07 -28.95 -2.70
C HIS A 157 -2.39 -30.19 -1.87
N ASP A 158 -3.55 -30.20 -1.20
CA ASP A 158 -4.01 -31.31 -0.34
C ASP A 158 -3.02 -31.66 0.81
N GLU A 159 -2.26 -30.63 1.26
CA GLU A 159 -1.31 -30.79 2.37
C GLU A 159 -2.02 -30.78 3.73
N ILE A 160 -3.15 -30.05 3.84
CA ILE A 160 -3.99 -29.95 5.04
C ILE A 160 -5.47 -30.09 4.68
N SER A 161 -6.26 -30.62 5.60
CA SER A 161 -7.71 -30.75 5.45
C SER A 161 -8.42 -29.40 5.56
N ALA A 162 -9.61 -29.29 4.94
CA ALA A 162 -10.44 -28.08 5.04
C ALA A 162 -10.79 -27.72 6.50
N SER A 163 -10.98 -28.73 7.36
CA SER A 163 -11.25 -28.56 8.80
C SER A 163 -10.07 -27.92 9.53
N GLN A 164 -8.85 -28.45 9.34
CA GLN A 164 -7.63 -27.91 9.93
C GLN A 164 -7.32 -26.50 9.43
N ALA A 165 -7.55 -26.26 8.14
CA ALA A 165 -7.38 -24.94 7.55
C ALA A 165 -8.37 -23.92 8.14
N THR A 166 -9.62 -24.33 8.39
CA THR A 166 -10.64 -23.48 9.05
C THR A 166 -10.18 -23.08 10.45
N GLU A 167 -9.68 -24.01 11.25
CA GLU A 167 -9.15 -23.74 12.58
C GLU A 167 -7.96 -22.77 12.55
N GLN A 168 -7.03 -22.96 11.60
CA GLN A 168 -5.90 -22.06 11.44
C GLN A 168 -6.34 -20.65 11.03
N LEU A 169 -7.33 -20.53 10.12
CA LEU A 169 -7.89 -19.23 9.72
C LEU A 169 -8.59 -18.55 10.89
N GLU A 170 -9.32 -19.28 11.70
CA GLU A 170 -10.01 -18.75 12.89
C GLU A 170 -9.01 -18.24 13.92
N THR A 171 -7.95 -19.01 14.18
CA THR A 171 -6.85 -18.58 15.05
C THR A 171 -6.21 -17.28 14.57
N LEU A 172 -6.00 -17.14 13.25
CA LEU A 172 -5.47 -15.91 12.65
C LEU A 172 -6.43 -14.72 12.77
N LEU A 173 -7.74 -14.94 12.62
CA LEU A 173 -8.76 -13.89 12.71
C LEU A 173 -8.89 -13.33 14.14
N VAL A 174 -8.71 -14.17 15.15
CA VAL A 174 -8.78 -13.79 16.58
C VAL A 174 -7.44 -13.26 17.10
N ALA A 175 -6.33 -13.57 16.42
CA ALA A 175 -5.00 -13.18 16.87
C ALA A 175 -4.86 -11.65 17.02
N PRO A 176 -4.28 -11.16 18.12
CA PRO A 176 -4.00 -9.75 18.32
C PRO A 176 -2.98 -9.24 17.28
N ALA A 177 -2.97 -7.93 17.06
CA ALA A 177 -1.97 -7.32 16.19
C ALA A 177 -0.54 -7.64 16.69
N PRO A 178 0.42 -7.92 15.78
CA PRO A 178 1.78 -8.35 16.15
C PRO A 178 2.59 -7.26 16.89
N TYR A 179 2.17 -6.01 16.77
CA TYR A 179 2.86 -4.87 17.37
C TYR A 179 1.95 -4.11 18.34
N SER A 180 2.51 -3.68 19.47
CA SER A 180 1.80 -2.88 20.47
C SER A 180 1.38 -1.50 19.89
N VAL A 181 0.36 -0.88 20.47
CA VAL A 181 -0.14 0.43 20.03
C VAL A 181 0.97 1.50 20.10
N LEU A 182 1.74 1.54 21.17
CA LEU A 182 2.84 2.50 21.32
C LEU A 182 3.92 2.31 20.26
N PHE A 183 4.27 1.05 19.95
CA PHE A 183 5.24 0.77 18.89
C PHE A 183 4.73 1.23 17.51
N ARG A 184 3.44 1.06 17.24
CA ARG A 184 2.82 1.54 15.99
C ARG A 184 2.81 3.07 15.91
N CYS A 185 2.57 3.78 17.02
CA CYS A 185 2.71 5.23 17.09
C CYS A 185 4.17 5.68 16.87
N PHE A 186 5.13 4.95 17.43
CA PHE A 186 6.55 5.20 17.18
C PHE A 186 6.95 4.96 15.72
N LEU A 187 6.40 3.93 15.07
CA LEU A 187 6.59 3.73 13.62
C LEU A 187 6.03 4.89 12.80
N ALA A 188 4.85 5.41 13.17
CA ALA A 188 4.27 6.58 12.52
C ALA A 188 5.14 7.83 12.68
N PHE A 189 5.70 8.05 13.90
CA PHE A 189 6.71 9.09 14.15
C PHE A 189 7.90 8.96 13.18
N CYS A 190 8.52 7.78 13.13
CA CYS A 190 9.70 7.56 12.29
C CYS A 190 9.39 7.73 10.80
N LEU A 191 8.24 7.24 10.33
CA LEU A 191 7.83 7.36 8.93
C LEU A 191 7.63 8.81 8.52
N SER A 192 6.91 9.59 9.31
CA SER A 192 6.70 11.01 9.06
C SER A 192 8.02 11.79 9.11
N ALA A 193 8.87 11.49 10.08
CA ALA A 193 10.19 12.10 10.20
C ALA A 193 11.07 11.84 8.98
N LEU A 194 11.12 10.59 8.48
CA LEU A 194 11.96 10.23 7.34
C LEU A 194 11.42 10.74 6.00
N ILE A 195 10.11 10.79 5.82
CA ILE A 195 9.52 11.28 4.57
C ILE A 195 9.61 12.80 4.44
N CYS A 196 9.65 13.53 5.54
CA CYS A 196 9.74 14.98 5.58
C CYS A 196 10.90 15.53 4.73
N PRO A 197 12.16 15.10 4.89
CA PRO A 197 13.26 15.54 4.04
C PRO A 197 13.25 14.90 2.65
N LEU A 198 12.70 13.68 2.48
CA LEU A 198 12.73 12.96 1.21
C LEU A 198 11.77 13.51 0.17
N ALA A 199 10.55 13.84 0.59
CA ALA A 199 9.47 14.26 -0.31
C ALA A 199 9.16 15.76 -0.21
N PHE A 200 9.39 16.39 0.93
CA PHE A 200 8.92 17.76 1.19
C PHE A 200 10.05 18.76 1.49
N GLY A 201 11.31 18.39 1.27
CA GLY A 201 12.46 19.29 1.46
C GLY A 201 12.61 19.85 2.89
N GLY A 202 12.04 19.16 3.88
CA GLY A 202 12.10 19.57 5.26
C GLY A 202 13.51 19.52 5.84
N SER A 203 13.79 20.38 6.82
CA SER A 203 15.03 20.41 7.57
C SER A 203 15.05 19.36 8.69
N PHE A 204 16.18 19.25 9.38
CA PHE A 204 16.32 18.37 10.55
C PHE A 204 15.31 18.71 11.66
N LEU A 205 14.99 20.00 11.86
CA LEU A 205 13.99 20.43 12.85
C LEU A 205 12.57 20.10 12.40
N ASP A 206 12.25 20.32 11.13
CA ASP A 206 10.94 19.97 10.57
C ASP A 206 10.66 18.47 10.69
N MET A 207 11.69 17.65 10.52
CA MET A 207 11.63 16.19 10.68
C MET A 207 11.13 15.78 12.08
N TRP A 208 11.62 16.40 13.14
CA TRP A 208 11.18 16.10 14.50
C TRP A 208 9.74 16.55 14.77
N ILE A 209 9.39 17.76 14.34
CA ILE A 209 8.04 18.30 14.54
C ILE A 209 7.00 17.48 13.79
N SER A 210 7.28 17.14 12.54
CA SER A 210 6.38 16.29 11.74
C SER A 210 6.22 14.91 12.35
N GLY A 211 7.31 14.33 12.88
CA GLY A 211 7.26 13.06 13.59
C GLY A 211 6.35 13.12 14.82
N VAL A 212 6.46 14.17 15.65
CA VAL A 212 5.59 14.38 16.82
C VAL A 212 4.12 14.52 16.38
N ALA A 213 3.84 15.30 15.34
CA ALA A 213 2.49 15.46 14.81
C ALA A 213 1.91 14.10 14.37
N ALA A 214 2.68 13.30 13.63
CA ALA A 214 2.25 11.97 13.20
C ALA A 214 2.09 10.98 14.36
N PHE A 215 2.90 11.08 15.41
CA PHE A 215 2.74 10.27 16.63
C PHE A 215 1.40 10.57 17.30
N ILE A 216 1.08 11.85 17.50
CA ILE A 216 -0.18 12.29 18.11
C ILE A 216 -1.35 11.83 17.25
N LEU A 217 -1.27 12.01 15.91
CA LEU A 217 -2.29 11.57 14.98
C LEU A 217 -2.53 10.05 15.07
N ALA A 218 -1.47 9.25 15.04
CA ALA A 218 -1.55 7.80 15.14
C ALA A 218 -2.12 7.35 16.49
N TYR A 219 -1.76 8.03 17.58
CA TYR A 219 -2.33 7.75 18.89
C TYR A 219 -3.83 8.03 18.95
N LEU A 220 -4.26 9.19 18.45
CA LEU A 220 -5.68 9.54 18.35
C LEU A 220 -6.45 8.55 17.46
N GLN A 221 -5.88 8.17 16.32
CA GLN A 221 -6.48 7.21 15.40
C GLN A 221 -6.68 5.83 16.04
N LEU A 222 -5.66 5.31 16.69
CA LEU A 222 -5.68 3.96 17.25
C LEU A 222 -6.47 3.85 18.56
N TYR A 223 -6.46 4.91 19.37
CA TYR A 223 -7.07 4.89 20.70
C TYR A 223 -8.45 5.57 20.74
N VAL A 224 -8.61 6.73 20.10
CA VAL A 224 -9.85 7.52 20.18
C VAL A 224 -10.82 7.13 19.06
N ALA A 225 -10.39 7.18 17.80
CA ALA A 225 -11.23 6.87 16.66
C ALA A 225 -11.70 5.41 16.67
N GLY A 226 -10.90 4.48 17.20
CA GLY A 226 -11.29 3.07 17.37
C GLY A 226 -12.44 2.84 18.36
N LYS A 227 -12.77 3.80 19.23
CA LYS A 227 -13.82 3.67 20.25
C LYS A 227 -15.16 4.30 19.84
N SER A 228 -15.17 5.24 18.89
CA SER A 228 -16.35 5.99 18.47
C SER A 228 -16.50 6.00 16.96
N ALA A 229 -17.52 5.32 16.45
CA ALA A 229 -17.82 5.27 15.02
C ALA A 229 -18.14 6.66 14.42
N LEU A 230 -18.81 7.52 15.18
CA LEU A 230 -19.12 8.89 14.76
C LEU A 230 -17.86 9.73 14.60
N TYR A 231 -16.94 9.63 15.55
CA TYR A 231 -15.68 10.37 15.48
C TYR A 231 -14.77 9.84 14.38
N ALA A 232 -14.77 8.54 14.11
CA ALA A 232 -13.96 7.94 13.06
C ALA A 232 -14.25 8.54 11.67
N ASN A 233 -15.49 8.95 11.40
CA ASN A 233 -15.89 9.53 10.11
C ASN A 233 -15.38 10.97 9.90
N VAL A 234 -15.15 11.72 10.98
CA VAL A 234 -14.75 13.14 10.94
C VAL A 234 -13.29 13.32 11.35
N PHE A 235 -12.69 12.27 11.93
CA PHE A 235 -11.35 12.28 12.50
C PHE A 235 -10.29 12.79 11.53
N GLU A 236 -10.32 12.33 10.30
CA GLU A 236 -9.28 12.56 9.30
C GLU A 236 -9.24 14.03 8.86
N ILE A 237 -10.42 14.66 8.71
CA ILE A 237 -10.53 16.08 8.34
C ILE A 237 -10.14 16.95 9.53
N THR A 238 -10.65 16.65 10.72
CA THR A 238 -10.33 17.45 11.92
C THR A 238 -8.86 17.42 12.26
N THR A 239 -8.21 16.25 12.15
CA THR A 239 -6.77 16.14 12.41
C THR A 239 -5.93 16.86 11.38
N SER A 240 -6.31 16.83 10.08
CA SER A 240 -5.60 17.60 9.05
C SER A 240 -5.70 19.10 9.30
N ILE A 241 -6.86 19.61 9.74
CA ILE A 241 -7.03 21.02 10.15
C ILE A 241 -6.11 21.38 11.31
N PHE A 242 -6.07 20.56 12.37
CA PHE A 242 -5.21 20.83 13.53
C PHE A 242 -3.72 20.78 13.20
N VAL A 243 -3.29 19.79 12.44
CA VAL A 243 -1.88 19.66 12.01
C VAL A 243 -1.47 20.86 11.15
N SER A 244 -2.32 21.27 10.22
CA SER A 244 -2.07 22.41 9.35
C SER A 244 -2.05 23.73 10.13
N PHE A 245 -2.99 23.93 11.05
CA PHE A 245 -3.01 25.10 11.94
C PHE A 245 -1.72 25.21 12.78
N ALA A 246 -1.31 24.11 13.40
CA ALA A 246 -0.07 24.07 14.18
C ALA A 246 1.17 24.30 13.31
N ALA A 247 1.23 23.69 12.12
CA ALA A 247 2.32 23.87 11.18
C ALA A 247 2.43 25.34 10.71
N ARG A 248 1.29 25.99 10.44
CA ARG A 248 1.26 27.40 10.06
C ARG A 248 1.71 28.29 11.22
N GLY A 249 1.29 27.99 12.45
CA GLY A 249 1.73 28.70 13.66
C GLY A 249 3.24 28.61 13.88
N LEU A 250 3.81 27.42 13.70
CA LEU A 250 5.25 27.24 13.79
C LEU A 250 6.01 27.97 12.68
N SER A 251 5.50 27.95 11.45
CA SER A 251 6.12 28.65 10.33
C SER A 251 6.05 30.18 10.43
N SER A 252 5.14 30.71 11.26
CA SER A 252 4.97 32.14 11.52
C SER A 252 6.03 32.72 12.47
N ILE A 253 6.87 31.87 13.07
CA ILE A 253 7.98 32.32 13.92
C ILE A 253 8.96 33.13 13.06
N ARG A 254 9.24 34.37 13.49
CA ARG A 254 10.03 35.36 12.73
C ARG A 254 11.37 34.89 12.20
N SER A 255 11.95 33.84 12.79
CA SER A 255 13.23 33.26 12.38
C SER A 255 13.13 32.36 11.13
N GLN A 256 11.93 32.12 10.56
CA GLN A 256 11.68 31.26 9.39
C GLN A 256 12.34 29.86 9.50
N ILE A 257 12.41 29.33 10.71
CA ILE A 257 13.09 28.06 11.02
C ILE A 257 12.27 26.90 10.47
N PHE A 258 10.93 26.99 10.53
CA PHE A 258 10.02 25.90 10.20
C PHE A 258 9.36 26.08 8.83
N CYS A 259 9.30 24.99 8.09
CA CYS A 259 8.63 24.96 6.79
C CYS A 259 7.19 24.42 6.95
N TYR A 260 6.20 25.24 6.59
CA TYR A 260 4.78 24.86 6.65
C TYR A 260 4.46 23.61 5.83
N THR A 261 4.86 23.61 4.55
CA THR A 261 4.56 22.51 3.61
C THR A 261 5.16 21.20 4.07
N ALA A 262 6.41 21.22 4.55
CA ALA A 262 7.08 20.04 5.04
C ALA A 262 6.40 19.44 6.27
N ILE A 263 6.07 20.27 7.27
CA ILE A 263 5.47 19.80 8.53
C ILE A 263 4.02 19.35 8.31
N SER A 264 3.21 20.14 7.59
CA SER A 264 1.79 19.83 7.39
C SER A 264 1.60 18.56 6.57
N SER A 265 2.30 18.43 5.44
CA SER A 265 2.15 17.30 4.54
C SER A 265 2.73 16.00 5.12
N SER A 266 3.92 16.04 5.72
CA SER A 266 4.50 14.85 6.34
C SER A 266 3.78 14.44 7.63
N GLY A 267 3.22 15.40 8.38
CA GLY A 267 2.46 15.13 9.60
C GLY A 267 1.20 14.31 9.36
N ILE A 268 0.57 14.42 8.19
CA ILE A 268 -0.65 13.67 7.82
C ILE A 268 -0.39 12.41 7.02
N ILE A 269 0.87 12.02 6.79
CA ILE A 269 1.21 10.90 5.90
C ILE A 269 0.52 9.59 6.29
N GLY A 270 0.26 9.37 7.57
CA GLY A 270 -0.38 8.17 8.10
C GLY A 270 -1.84 7.99 7.69
N ILE A 271 -2.51 9.06 7.26
CA ILE A 271 -3.91 9.04 6.82
C ILE A 271 -4.07 9.15 5.29
N LEU A 272 -2.98 9.27 4.53
CA LEU A 272 -3.06 9.29 3.07
C LEU A 272 -3.56 7.95 2.51
N PRO A 273 -4.49 7.96 1.54
CA PRO A 273 -5.18 6.76 1.06
C PRO A 273 -4.36 5.95 0.05
N GLY A 274 -3.04 5.83 0.24
CA GLY A 274 -2.16 5.14 -0.72
C GLY A 274 -2.52 3.68 -0.96
N TYR A 275 -2.97 2.97 0.08
CA TYR A 275 -3.46 1.59 -0.06
C TYR A 275 -4.76 1.53 -0.89
N LEU A 276 -5.69 2.47 -0.68
CA LEU A 276 -6.94 2.53 -1.47
C LEU A 276 -6.65 2.78 -2.95
N ILE A 277 -5.70 3.67 -3.25
CA ILE A 277 -5.25 3.96 -4.62
C ILE A 277 -4.67 2.71 -5.27
N LEU A 278 -3.77 2.00 -4.58
CA LEU A 278 -3.19 0.77 -5.10
C LEU A 278 -4.25 -0.31 -5.34
N SER A 279 -5.10 -0.59 -4.34
CA SER A 279 -6.09 -1.65 -4.45
C SER A 279 -7.12 -1.37 -5.54
N SER A 280 -7.64 -0.13 -5.62
CA SER A 280 -8.58 0.27 -6.66
C SER A 280 -7.98 0.22 -8.07
N SER A 281 -6.71 0.62 -8.23
CA SER A 281 -5.98 0.54 -9.51
C SER A 281 -5.85 -0.91 -9.98
N LEU A 282 -5.47 -1.83 -9.09
CA LEU A 282 -5.35 -3.25 -9.42
C LEU A 282 -6.71 -3.89 -9.70
N GLU A 283 -7.76 -3.51 -8.98
CA GLU A 283 -9.13 -3.99 -9.21
C GLU A 283 -9.66 -3.53 -10.57
N LEU A 284 -9.44 -2.27 -10.96
CA LEU A 284 -9.79 -1.75 -12.28
C LEU A 284 -9.00 -2.47 -13.38
N ALA A 285 -7.70 -2.71 -13.17
CA ALA A 285 -6.84 -3.47 -14.11
C ALA A 285 -7.34 -4.89 -14.32
N SER A 286 -7.92 -5.49 -13.27
CA SER A 286 -8.47 -6.85 -13.31
C SER A 286 -9.92 -6.91 -13.79
N LYS A 287 -10.47 -5.79 -14.28
CA LYS A 287 -11.85 -5.64 -14.74
C LYS A 287 -12.93 -5.82 -13.66
N ASN A 288 -12.57 -5.78 -12.38
CA ASN A 288 -13.52 -5.68 -11.28
C ASN A 288 -13.97 -4.22 -11.12
N ILE A 289 -14.83 -3.78 -12.05
CA ILE A 289 -15.18 -2.37 -12.23
C ILE A 289 -15.93 -1.83 -11.01
N VAL A 290 -16.87 -2.60 -10.45
CA VAL A 290 -17.73 -2.14 -9.36
C VAL A 290 -16.91 -1.78 -8.12
N CYS A 291 -16.10 -2.72 -7.64
CA CYS A 291 -15.27 -2.48 -6.45
C CYS A 291 -14.17 -1.46 -6.70
N GLY A 292 -13.50 -1.56 -7.86
CA GLY A 292 -12.40 -0.67 -8.23
C GLY A 292 -12.84 0.78 -8.39
N SER A 293 -13.96 1.04 -9.10
CA SER A 293 -14.45 2.40 -9.30
C SER A 293 -14.95 3.05 -8.00
N VAL A 294 -15.70 2.32 -7.18
CA VAL A 294 -16.18 2.85 -5.89
C VAL A 294 -15.01 3.21 -4.96
N LYS A 295 -14.01 2.34 -4.83
CA LYS A 295 -12.82 2.61 -4.02
C LYS A 295 -11.98 3.77 -4.59
N MET A 296 -11.86 3.86 -5.92
CA MET A 296 -11.12 4.94 -6.59
C MET A 296 -11.79 6.29 -6.35
N VAL A 297 -13.09 6.40 -6.61
CA VAL A 297 -13.86 7.64 -6.37
C VAL A 297 -13.79 8.04 -4.90
N TYR A 298 -13.94 7.07 -3.98
CA TYR A 298 -13.78 7.34 -2.55
C TYR A 298 -12.38 7.88 -2.21
N ALA A 299 -11.31 7.28 -2.77
CA ALA A 299 -9.95 7.75 -2.54
C ALA A 299 -9.75 9.19 -3.06
N LEU A 300 -10.31 9.53 -4.24
CA LEU A 300 -10.23 10.86 -4.81
C LEU A 300 -10.95 11.91 -3.95
N ILE A 301 -12.19 11.63 -3.55
CA ILE A 301 -12.97 12.52 -2.68
C ILE A 301 -12.25 12.70 -1.33
N TYR A 302 -11.72 11.61 -0.78
CA TYR A 302 -10.99 11.63 0.47
C TYR A 302 -9.73 12.51 0.40
N THR A 303 -8.95 12.44 -0.70
CA THR A 303 -7.79 13.31 -0.90
C THR A 303 -8.16 14.78 -1.01
N LEU A 304 -9.29 15.09 -1.66
CA LEU A 304 -9.84 16.45 -1.70
C LEU A 304 -10.17 16.96 -0.29
N PHE A 305 -10.83 16.16 0.54
CA PHE A 305 -11.14 16.55 1.92
C PHE A 305 -9.88 16.80 2.75
N LEU A 306 -8.83 15.99 2.58
CA LEU A 306 -7.55 16.25 3.24
C LEU A 306 -6.92 17.57 2.77
N GLY A 307 -6.94 17.83 1.46
CA GLY A 307 -6.45 19.09 0.89
C GLY A 307 -7.20 20.31 1.44
N PHE A 308 -8.52 20.28 1.46
CA PHE A 308 -9.35 21.32 2.08
C PHE A 308 -9.09 21.44 3.58
N GLY A 309 -8.91 20.34 4.29
CA GLY A 309 -8.56 20.35 5.72
C GLY A 309 -7.25 21.09 5.98
N LEU A 310 -6.22 20.82 5.17
CA LEU A 310 -4.94 21.52 5.25
C LEU A 310 -5.09 23.02 4.97
N GLN A 311 -5.87 23.39 3.95
CA GLN A 311 -6.12 24.78 3.61
C GLN A 311 -6.88 25.50 4.73
N ILE A 312 -8.00 24.94 5.19
CA ILE A 312 -8.82 25.53 6.28
C ILE A 312 -7.97 25.78 7.54
N GLY A 313 -7.13 24.78 7.92
CA GLY A 313 -6.25 24.95 9.08
C GLY A 313 -5.25 26.09 8.95
N SER A 314 -4.64 26.23 7.76
CA SER A 314 -3.76 27.35 7.43
C SER A 314 -4.48 28.69 7.47
N ASP A 315 -5.61 28.80 6.77
CA ASP A 315 -6.37 30.05 6.65
C ASP A 315 -6.94 30.48 8.01
N PHE A 316 -7.37 29.53 8.83
CA PHE A 316 -7.83 29.83 10.18
C PHE A 316 -6.73 30.44 11.06
N TYR A 317 -5.48 29.96 10.93
CA TYR A 317 -4.36 30.60 11.60
C TYR A 317 -4.09 32.03 11.06
N LEU A 318 -4.11 32.20 9.74
CA LEU A 318 -3.85 33.49 9.10
C LEU A 318 -4.94 34.54 9.40
N LEU A 319 -6.15 34.12 9.77
CA LEU A 319 -7.18 35.02 10.30
C LEU A 319 -6.81 35.57 11.69
N LEU A 320 -6.10 34.77 12.50
CA LEU A 320 -5.66 35.18 13.84
C LEU A 320 -4.38 36.02 13.80
N ASP A 321 -3.54 35.86 12.76
CA ASP A 321 -2.28 36.60 12.58
C ASP A 321 -2.25 37.38 11.26
N PRO A 322 -2.80 38.63 11.23
CA PRO A 322 -2.80 39.46 10.03
C PRO A 322 -1.40 39.89 9.57
N THR A 323 -0.41 39.87 10.46
CA THR A 323 0.97 40.29 10.14
C THR A 323 1.64 39.23 9.27
N MET A 324 1.46 37.97 9.61
CA MET A 324 1.97 36.86 8.82
C MET A 324 1.25 36.75 7.47
N ARG A 325 -0.05 37.01 7.44
CA ARG A 325 -0.82 37.03 6.18
C ARG A 325 -0.22 38.03 5.18
N ARG A 326 0.05 39.26 5.61
CA ARG A 326 0.67 40.30 4.75
C ARG A 326 2.06 39.88 4.29
N HIS A 327 2.87 39.31 5.18
CA HIS A 327 4.20 38.84 4.82
C HIS A 327 4.17 37.72 3.77
N LEU A 328 3.22 36.79 3.86
CA LEU A 328 3.03 35.73 2.85
C LEU A 328 2.54 36.29 1.52
N GLU A 329 1.64 37.29 1.53
CA GLU A 329 1.18 37.97 0.33
C GLU A 329 2.32 38.75 -0.36
N GLU A 330 3.19 39.42 0.40
CA GLU A 330 4.39 40.08 -0.10
C GLU A 330 5.40 39.08 -0.66
N LEU A 331 5.62 37.96 0.02
CA LEU A 331 6.50 36.89 -0.46
C LEU A 331 5.95 36.27 -1.75
N ALA A 332 4.67 35.99 -1.81
CA ALA A 332 4.01 35.45 -3.01
C ALA A 332 4.12 36.42 -4.19
N ALA A 333 3.94 37.73 -3.95
CA ALA A 333 4.11 38.76 -4.96
C ALA A 333 5.56 38.84 -5.44
N SER A 334 6.54 38.73 -4.57
CA SER A 334 7.97 38.75 -4.93
C SER A 334 8.39 37.50 -5.74
N LEU A 335 7.73 36.37 -5.51
CA LEU A 335 7.99 35.10 -6.18
C LEU A 335 7.17 34.92 -7.46
N SER A 336 6.13 35.77 -7.67
CA SER A 336 5.34 35.70 -8.89
C SER A 336 6.19 36.06 -10.12
N SER A 337 6.25 35.12 -11.05
CA SER A 337 6.97 35.29 -12.32
C SER A 337 6.15 36.02 -13.36
N THR A 338 4.91 36.40 -13.05
CA THR A 338 3.98 37.00 -13.98
C THR A 338 3.52 38.37 -13.49
N THR A 339 3.67 39.40 -14.33
CA THR A 339 3.16 40.73 -14.10
C THR A 339 2.15 41.06 -15.19
N SER A 340 0.94 41.44 -14.81
CA SER A 340 -0.12 41.84 -15.75
C SER A 340 -0.28 43.35 -15.79
N PHE A 341 -0.21 43.92 -16.97
CA PHE A 341 -0.48 45.34 -17.21
C PHE A 341 -1.69 45.47 -18.12
N THR A 342 -2.62 46.34 -17.74
CA THR A 342 -3.77 46.69 -18.57
C THR A 342 -3.51 48.03 -19.25
N GLY A 343 -3.56 48.04 -20.56
CA GLY A 343 -3.26 49.27 -21.33
C GLY A 343 -3.23 49.05 -22.83
N ILE A 344 -2.76 50.04 -23.53
CA ILE A 344 -2.59 50.03 -24.99
C ILE A 344 -1.14 49.69 -25.28
N TRP A 345 -0.91 48.59 -26.02
CA TRP A 345 0.43 48.20 -26.47
C TRP A 345 0.67 48.72 -27.88
N LEU A 346 1.76 49.43 -28.08
CA LEU A 346 2.20 49.94 -29.37
C LEU A 346 3.41 49.11 -29.79
N ALA A 347 3.30 48.36 -30.88
CA ALA A 347 4.44 47.63 -31.42
C ALA A 347 5.36 48.64 -32.11
N ASP A 348 6.58 48.78 -31.60
CA ASP A 348 7.62 49.61 -32.24
C ASP A 348 8.33 48.79 -33.33
N ASN A 349 7.74 48.74 -34.52
CA ASN A 349 8.39 48.22 -35.70
C ASN A 349 9.20 49.34 -36.34
N GLY A 350 10.47 49.39 -36.10
CA GLY A 350 11.42 50.42 -36.52
C GLY A 350 11.61 50.66 -38.04
N THR A 351 10.68 50.24 -38.90
CA THR A 351 10.79 50.41 -40.37
C THR A 351 9.55 50.89 -41.11
N ASP A 352 8.34 50.77 -40.57
CA ASP A 352 7.14 51.30 -41.25
C ASP A 352 6.09 51.77 -40.24
N GLY A 353 5.74 53.05 -40.33
CA GLY A 353 4.95 53.80 -39.36
C GLY A 353 3.46 53.45 -39.21
N SER A 354 3.07 52.20 -39.35
CA SER A 354 1.71 51.74 -39.00
C SER A 354 1.73 51.08 -37.61
N GLN A 355 1.64 51.91 -36.59
CA GLN A 355 1.39 51.44 -35.22
C GLN A 355 -0.07 51.00 -35.09
N ILE A 356 -0.32 49.71 -34.94
CA ILE A 356 -1.66 49.19 -34.63
C ILE A 356 -1.76 49.16 -33.10
N PRO A 357 -2.58 50.03 -32.48
CA PRO A 357 -2.76 50.00 -31.04
C PRO A 357 -3.61 48.79 -30.66
N LEU A 358 -3.03 47.85 -29.90
CA LEU A 358 -3.72 46.71 -29.32
C LEU A 358 -4.12 47.06 -27.88
N ASN A 359 -5.42 47.19 -27.64
CA ASN A 359 -5.96 47.46 -26.31
C ASN A 359 -6.27 46.11 -25.60
N GLY A 360 -5.73 45.88 -24.41
CA GLY A 360 -5.94 44.63 -23.69
C GLY A 360 -5.17 44.55 -22.38
N THR A 361 -5.25 43.37 -21.74
CA THR A 361 -4.45 43.03 -20.58
C THR A 361 -3.27 42.16 -21.05
N TRP A 362 -2.07 42.63 -20.82
CA TRP A 362 -0.84 41.98 -21.22
C TRP A 362 -0.19 41.31 -20.02
N THR A 363 0.13 40.01 -20.12
CA THR A 363 0.78 39.26 -19.07
C THR A 363 2.21 38.96 -19.50
N PHE A 364 3.17 39.53 -18.79
CA PHE A 364 4.59 39.24 -18.99
C PHE A 364 5.00 38.17 -18.01
N SER A 365 5.56 37.05 -18.49
CA SER A 365 6.10 36.00 -17.66
C SER A 365 7.63 36.04 -17.67
N ARG A 366 8.25 36.06 -16.48
CA ARG A 366 9.68 35.94 -16.33
C ARG A 366 9.97 34.49 -15.95
N THR A 367 10.74 33.78 -16.75
CA THR A 367 11.22 32.45 -16.41
C THR A 367 12.33 32.56 -15.38
N ILE A 368 12.00 32.36 -14.11
CA ILE A 368 12.98 32.32 -13.00
C ILE A 368 13.29 30.86 -12.76
N GLN A 369 14.58 30.50 -12.78
CA GLN A 369 14.96 29.13 -12.43
C GLN A 369 14.72 28.88 -10.93
N PRO A 370 14.14 27.74 -10.52
CA PRO A 370 13.86 27.45 -9.12
C PRO A 370 15.09 27.50 -8.22
N GLN A 371 16.27 27.24 -8.78
CA GLN A 371 17.56 27.29 -8.06
C GLN A 371 17.92 28.71 -7.59
N ASP A 372 17.54 29.75 -8.33
CA ASP A 372 17.83 31.14 -7.96
C ASP A 372 16.95 31.63 -6.79
N GLN A 373 15.86 30.94 -6.52
CA GLN A 373 14.91 31.30 -5.46
C GLN A 373 15.18 30.60 -4.13
N HIS A 374 16.19 29.73 -4.03
CA HIS A 374 16.50 28.93 -2.85
C HIS A 374 15.32 28.12 -2.30
N ILE A 375 14.46 27.65 -3.22
CA ILE A 375 13.28 26.88 -2.91
C ILE A 375 13.56 25.41 -3.19
N HIS A 376 13.50 24.59 -2.15
CA HIS A 376 13.65 23.14 -2.23
C HIS A 376 12.33 22.46 -1.87
N GLU A 377 11.67 21.85 -2.87
CA GLU A 377 10.44 21.06 -2.69
C GLU A 377 9.36 21.78 -1.84
N GLY A 378 9.19 23.10 -2.05
CA GLY A 378 8.21 23.90 -1.34
C GLY A 378 8.71 24.65 -0.11
N CYS A 379 9.96 24.44 0.32
CA CYS A 379 10.56 25.14 1.45
C CYS A 379 11.56 26.20 1.00
N TYR A 380 11.36 27.44 1.45
CA TYR A 380 12.34 28.52 1.26
C TYR A 380 13.51 28.34 2.25
N ARG A 381 14.73 28.25 1.73
CA ARG A 381 15.94 28.04 2.53
C ARG A 381 17.03 29.01 2.09
N PRO A 382 17.26 30.11 2.84
CA PRO A 382 18.30 31.06 2.51
C PRO A 382 19.68 30.41 2.56
N PRO A 383 20.65 30.84 1.70
CA PRO A 383 21.96 30.19 1.56
C PRO A 383 22.83 30.24 2.83
N ILE A 384 22.58 31.25 3.70
CA ILE A 384 23.34 31.48 4.93
C ILE A 384 22.77 30.67 6.12
N SER A 385 21.85 29.74 5.88
CA SER A 385 21.22 28.95 6.96
C SER A 385 22.23 28.02 7.64
N PRO A 386 22.12 27.79 8.97
CA PRO A 386 22.92 26.81 9.68
C PRO A 386 22.64 25.40 9.17
N TRP A 387 23.54 24.46 9.44
CA TRP A 387 23.49 23.10 8.89
C TRP A 387 22.17 22.33 9.18
N TYR A 388 21.54 22.58 10.33
CA TYR A 388 20.30 21.92 10.76
C TYR A 388 19.05 22.46 10.04
N LEU A 389 19.17 23.56 9.29
CA LEU A 389 18.11 24.12 8.44
C LEU A 389 18.35 23.86 6.95
N LYS A 390 19.51 23.33 6.57
CA LYS A 390 19.81 23.00 5.18
C LYS A 390 19.02 21.75 4.74
N PRO A 391 18.64 21.68 3.46
CA PRO A 391 18.08 20.44 2.91
C PRO A 391 19.09 19.31 2.98
N PHE A 392 18.63 18.09 3.12
CA PHE A 392 19.49 16.93 3.20
C PHE A 392 20.21 16.70 1.85
N PRO A 393 21.52 16.38 1.86
CA PRO A 393 22.25 16.09 0.64
C PRO A 393 21.76 14.76 0.00
N LEU A 394 21.83 14.64 -1.32
CA LEU A 394 21.30 13.47 -2.06
C LEU A 394 21.83 12.12 -1.58
N TRP A 395 23.08 12.07 -1.08
CA TRP A 395 23.66 10.82 -0.58
C TRP A 395 22.92 10.24 0.63
N THR A 396 22.26 11.08 1.46
CA THR A 396 21.46 10.61 2.61
C THR A 396 20.28 9.75 2.17
N SER A 397 19.78 9.94 0.96
CA SER A 397 18.69 9.13 0.41
C SER A 397 19.06 7.63 0.33
N PHE A 398 20.35 7.28 0.16
CA PHE A 398 20.78 5.87 0.17
C PHE A 398 20.56 5.18 1.53
N ILE A 399 20.50 5.95 2.62
CA ILE A 399 20.23 5.42 3.97
C ILE A 399 18.76 5.58 4.32
N ILE A 400 18.18 6.75 4.04
CA ILE A 400 16.82 7.09 4.46
C ILE A 400 15.78 6.25 3.70
N VAL A 401 15.99 6.00 2.39
CA VAL A 401 15.02 5.24 1.57
C VAL A 401 14.87 3.78 2.01
N PRO A 402 15.96 2.99 2.17
CA PRO A 402 15.83 1.64 2.71
C PRO A 402 15.23 1.60 4.11
N LEU A 403 15.62 2.55 4.98
CA LEU A 403 15.11 2.64 6.34
C LEU A 403 13.60 2.97 6.35
N PHE A 404 13.16 3.94 5.53
CA PHE A 404 11.75 4.25 5.37
C PHE A 404 10.96 3.04 4.85
N SER A 405 11.46 2.36 3.83
CA SER A 405 10.82 1.17 3.26
C SER A 405 10.68 0.04 4.28
N PHE A 406 11.72 -0.17 5.07
CA PHE A 406 11.72 -1.15 6.15
C PHE A 406 10.65 -0.82 7.20
N LEU A 407 10.65 0.41 7.72
CA LEU A 407 9.68 0.86 8.73
C LEU A 407 8.24 0.90 8.19
N SER A 408 8.05 1.29 6.92
CA SER A 408 6.74 1.27 6.25
C SER A 408 6.20 -0.15 6.12
N SER A 409 7.04 -1.13 5.80
CA SER A 409 6.65 -2.53 5.80
C SER A 409 6.20 -3.01 7.17
N LEU A 410 6.90 -2.62 8.25
CA LEU A 410 6.51 -2.93 9.63
C LEU A 410 5.20 -2.24 10.03
N SER A 411 4.99 -1.00 9.62
CA SER A 411 3.74 -0.27 9.86
C SER A 411 2.54 -0.97 9.24
N ASN A 412 2.73 -1.64 8.09
CA ASN A 412 1.75 -2.49 7.44
C ASN A 412 1.69 -3.92 8.03
N LEU A 413 2.17 -4.10 9.26
CA LEU A 413 2.11 -5.34 10.04
C LEU A 413 2.84 -6.53 9.39
N GLN A 414 3.93 -6.27 8.66
CA GLN A 414 4.82 -7.33 8.19
C GLN A 414 5.72 -7.82 9.33
N PRO A 415 5.89 -9.14 9.54
CA PRO A 415 6.78 -9.67 10.58
C PRO A 415 8.26 -9.43 10.23
N LEU A 416 9.07 -9.11 11.24
CA LEU A 416 10.51 -8.81 11.11
C LEU A 416 11.31 -9.96 10.48
N LYS A 417 10.99 -11.21 10.79
CA LYS A 417 11.72 -12.40 10.31
C LYS A 417 11.31 -12.86 8.91
N SER A 418 10.50 -12.10 8.19
CA SER A 418 10.02 -12.49 6.86
C SER A 418 11.07 -12.25 5.77
N LYS A 419 11.35 -13.26 4.95
CA LYS A 419 12.19 -13.11 3.74
C LYS A 419 11.59 -12.11 2.74
N GLN A 420 10.26 -11.96 2.71
CA GLN A 420 9.58 -10.98 1.87
C GLN A 420 9.95 -9.53 2.22
N LEU A 421 10.29 -9.24 3.48
CA LEU A 421 10.65 -7.89 3.92
C LEU A 421 11.84 -7.32 3.13
N LEU A 422 12.87 -8.13 2.90
CA LEU A 422 14.03 -7.70 2.10
C LEU A 422 13.65 -7.40 0.64
N VAL A 423 12.76 -8.22 0.07
CA VAL A 423 12.28 -8.00 -1.30
C VAL A 423 11.44 -6.72 -1.40
N MET A 424 10.56 -6.47 -0.43
CA MET A 424 9.76 -5.25 -0.34
C MET A 424 10.65 -4.00 -0.29
N VAL A 425 11.71 -4.03 0.53
CA VAL A 425 12.69 -2.94 0.62
C VAL A 425 13.42 -2.75 -0.71
N ALA A 426 13.88 -3.82 -1.34
CA ALA A 426 14.58 -3.74 -2.63
C ALA A 426 13.69 -3.15 -3.75
N ILE A 427 12.45 -3.64 -3.88
CA ILE A 427 11.48 -3.11 -4.87
C ILE A 427 11.18 -1.64 -4.61
N SER A 428 11.00 -1.25 -3.36
CA SER A 428 10.73 0.14 -2.97
C SER A 428 11.92 1.07 -3.28
N CYS A 429 13.16 0.62 -3.04
CA CYS A 429 14.36 1.37 -3.41
C CYS A 429 14.47 1.56 -4.92
N CYS A 430 14.20 0.51 -5.71
CA CYS A 430 14.19 0.62 -7.17
C CYS A 430 13.10 1.59 -7.66
N SER A 431 11.91 1.55 -7.05
CA SER A 431 10.81 2.47 -7.34
C SER A 431 11.21 3.92 -7.10
N TYR A 432 11.78 4.21 -5.94
CA TYR A 432 12.24 5.55 -5.61
C TYR A 432 13.32 6.04 -6.57
N ALA A 433 14.30 5.19 -6.87
CA ALA A 433 15.36 5.53 -7.81
C ALA A 433 14.80 5.86 -9.20
N SER A 434 13.88 5.03 -9.73
CA SER A 434 13.22 5.27 -11.01
C SER A 434 12.40 6.57 -11.01
N ASN A 435 11.67 6.84 -9.92
CA ASN A 435 10.90 8.07 -9.75
C ASN A 435 11.80 9.31 -9.71
N LYS A 436 12.90 9.29 -8.95
CA LYS A 436 13.87 10.41 -8.88
C LYS A 436 14.59 10.64 -10.22
N ILE A 437 14.97 9.58 -10.92
CA ILE A 437 15.57 9.68 -12.25
C ILE A 437 14.56 10.29 -13.23
N ALA A 438 13.32 9.79 -13.24
CA ALA A 438 12.27 10.33 -14.09
C ALA A 438 12.00 11.81 -13.80
N ASN A 439 11.94 12.20 -12.54
CA ASN A 439 11.74 13.60 -12.13
C ASN A 439 12.88 14.53 -12.53
N HIS A 440 14.10 14.00 -12.68
CA HIS A 440 15.24 14.78 -13.16
C HIS A 440 15.16 15.10 -14.66
N TYR A 441 14.66 14.14 -15.47
CA TYR A 441 14.57 14.30 -16.92
C TYR A 441 13.23 14.86 -17.41
N ILE A 442 12.14 14.60 -16.66
CA ILE A 442 10.77 14.99 -17.02
C ILE A 442 10.29 15.99 -15.99
N PHE A 443 10.47 17.27 -16.32
CA PHE A 443 10.10 18.36 -15.43
C PHE A 443 8.60 18.71 -15.54
N ASN A 444 7.93 19.03 -14.44
CA ASN A 444 6.52 19.47 -14.35
C ASN A 444 5.42 18.45 -14.75
N HIS A 445 5.72 17.15 -14.81
CA HIS A 445 4.74 16.10 -15.11
C HIS A 445 4.73 15.03 -14.02
N SER A 446 4.06 15.34 -12.90
CA SER A 446 3.98 14.44 -11.73
C SER A 446 3.29 13.10 -12.01
N ASP A 447 2.33 13.11 -12.94
CA ASP A 447 1.61 11.95 -13.43
C ASP A 447 2.53 10.95 -14.15
N ILE A 448 3.36 11.43 -15.09
CA ILE A 448 4.31 10.59 -15.85
C ILE A 448 5.40 10.05 -14.92
N VAL A 449 5.94 10.89 -14.04
CA VAL A 449 6.97 10.50 -13.08
C VAL A 449 6.47 9.41 -12.14
N SER A 450 5.24 9.56 -11.63
CA SER A 450 4.59 8.55 -10.79
C SER A 450 4.28 7.26 -11.56
N ALA A 451 3.90 7.37 -12.85
CA ALA A 451 3.66 6.21 -13.70
C ALA A 451 4.93 5.37 -13.91
N ILE A 452 6.09 5.98 -14.12
CA ILE A 452 7.38 5.29 -14.27
C ILE A 452 7.75 4.56 -12.97
N GLY A 453 7.59 5.22 -11.82
CA GLY A 453 7.81 4.59 -10.52
C GLY A 453 6.90 3.39 -10.29
N ALA A 454 5.60 3.54 -10.56
CA ALA A 454 4.60 2.47 -10.41
C ALA A 454 4.82 1.32 -11.41
N PHE A 455 5.21 1.61 -12.65
CA PHE A 455 5.61 0.60 -13.63
C PHE A 455 6.75 -0.27 -13.11
N THR A 456 7.78 0.35 -12.52
CA THR A 456 8.92 -0.37 -11.92
C THR A 456 8.48 -1.28 -10.78
N VAL A 457 7.63 -0.78 -9.88
CA VAL A 457 7.06 -1.58 -8.77
C VAL A 457 6.28 -2.77 -9.31
N GLY A 458 5.37 -2.52 -10.26
CA GLY A 458 4.54 -3.54 -10.85
C GLY A 458 5.35 -4.62 -11.57
N LEU A 459 6.36 -4.23 -12.34
CA LEU A 459 7.21 -5.16 -13.06
C LEU A 459 8.02 -6.05 -12.10
N LEU A 460 8.72 -5.44 -11.14
CA LEU A 460 9.56 -6.18 -10.17
C LEU A 460 8.72 -7.07 -9.25
N GLY A 461 7.56 -6.59 -8.79
CA GLY A 461 6.64 -7.38 -7.97
C GLY A 461 6.11 -8.62 -8.71
N ASN A 462 5.76 -8.48 -9.98
CA ASN A 462 5.31 -9.60 -10.81
C ASN A 462 6.45 -10.60 -11.10
N ILE A 463 7.66 -10.11 -11.38
CA ILE A 463 8.84 -10.97 -11.57
C ILE A 463 9.12 -11.76 -10.29
N TYR A 464 9.07 -11.11 -9.13
CA TYR A 464 9.24 -11.76 -7.84
C TYR A 464 8.22 -12.88 -7.60
N SER A 465 6.95 -12.60 -7.85
CA SER A 465 5.88 -13.58 -7.68
C SER A 465 6.08 -14.81 -8.58
N ARG A 466 6.49 -14.61 -9.84
CA ARG A 466 6.71 -15.69 -10.81
C ARG A 466 7.95 -16.53 -10.53
N ARG A 467 9.03 -15.89 -10.06
CA ARG A 467 10.31 -16.57 -9.82
C ARG A 467 10.40 -17.23 -8.45
N MET A 468 9.88 -16.57 -7.42
CA MET A 468 10.06 -16.97 -6.02
C MET A 468 8.77 -17.45 -5.36
N GLY A 469 7.62 -17.44 -6.06
CA GLY A 469 6.34 -17.93 -5.54
C GLY A 469 5.75 -17.07 -4.42
N GLY A 470 6.28 -15.87 -4.19
CA GLY A 470 5.72 -14.92 -3.24
C GLY A 470 4.49 -14.20 -3.77
N THR A 471 3.80 -13.44 -2.91
CA THR A 471 2.64 -12.64 -3.31
C THR A 471 3.10 -11.31 -3.90
N ALA A 472 2.80 -11.04 -5.18
CA ALA A 472 3.16 -9.80 -5.85
C ALA A 472 2.55 -8.59 -5.14
N PHE A 473 1.25 -8.65 -4.80
CA PHE A 473 0.53 -7.57 -4.13
C PHE A 473 1.24 -7.09 -2.85
N THR A 474 1.59 -8.01 -1.94
CA THR A 474 2.25 -7.63 -0.67
C THR A 474 3.60 -6.98 -0.89
N SER A 475 4.34 -7.38 -1.92
CA SER A 475 5.64 -6.81 -2.25
C SER A 475 5.55 -5.43 -2.92
N MET A 476 4.45 -5.13 -3.59
CA MET A 476 4.21 -3.84 -4.26
C MET A 476 3.75 -2.73 -3.30
N VAL A 477 3.00 -3.07 -2.23
CA VAL A 477 2.35 -2.09 -1.34
C VAL A 477 3.32 -1.02 -0.87
N THR A 478 4.47 -1.40 -0.33
CA THR A 478 5.45 -0.45 0.23
C THR A 478 6.02 0.48 -0.85
N GLY A 479 6.28 -0.06 -2.05
CA GLY A 479 6.80 0.73 -3.18
C GLY A 479 5.81 1.78 -3.66
N VAL A 480 4.52 1.44 -3.76
CA VAL A 480 3.47 2.38 -4.17
C VAL A 480 3.19 3.42 -3.09
N LEU A 481 3.16 3.02 -1.81
CA LEU A 481 3.01 3.98 -0.70
C LEU A 481 4.10 5.06 -0.68
N PHE A 482 5.25 4.78 -1.27
CA PHE A 482 6.34 5.75 -1.42
C PHE A 482 6.07 6.80 -2.51
N LEU A 483 5.31 6.43 -3.55
CA LEU A 483 5.04 7.32 -4.69
C LEU A 483 3.95 8.37 -4.38
N VAL A 484 3.01 8.06 -3.50
CA VAL A 484 1.87 8.95 -3.18
C VAL A 484 2.33 10.29 -2.59
N PRO A 485 3.28 10.35 -1.62
CA PRO A 485 3.75 11.62 -1.06
C PRO A 485 4.44 12.54 -2.07
N SER A 486 5.06 11.98 -3.11
CA SER A 486 5.74 12.78 -4.14
C SER A 486 4.80 13.73 -4.90
N GLY A 487 3.53 13.34 -5.07
CA GLY A 487 2.53 14.19 -5.69
C GLY A 487 2.09 15.36 -4.83
N LEU A 488 1.98 15.15 -3.52
CA LEU A 488 1.72 16.25 -2.58
C LEU A 488 2.84 17.30 -2.59
N SER A 489 4.09 16.87 -2.69
CA SER A 489 5.24 17.78 -2.72
C SER A 489 5.23 18.70 -3.94
N GLN A 490 4.80 18.19 -5.08
CA GLN A 490 4.74 18.98 -6.33
C GLN A 490 3.57 19.97 -6.35
N ALA A 491 2.46 19.66 -5.67
CA ALA A 491 1.31 20.56 -5.54
C ALA A 491 1.47 21.60 -4.44
N GLY A 492 2.22 21.29 -3.40
CA GLY A 492 2.44 22.12 -2.24
C GLY A 492 3.36 23.31 -2.52
N GLY A 493 3.13 24.02 -3.63
CA GLY A 493 3.85 25.26 -3.93
C GLY A 493 3.80 26.22 -2.74
N ILE A 494 4.86 26.99 -2.57
CA ILE A 494 5.13 27.99 -1.53
C ILE A 494 4.07 29.07 -1.47
N THR A 495 3.22 29.13 -2.46
CA THR A 495 2.21 30.17 -2.60
C THR A 495 1.17 30.03 -1.50
N ALA A 496 1.02 31.08 -0.72
CA ALA A 496 -0.10 31.29 0.21
C ALA A 496 -1.48 31.13 -0.45
N SER A 497 -1.52 31.03 -1.77
CA SER A 497 -2.69 30.88 -2.62
C SER A 497 -2.91 29.46 -3.14
N GLY A 498 -2.13 28.45 -2.70
CA GLY A 498 -2.38 27.05 -3.06
C GLY A 498 -3.77 26.64 -2.58
N SER A 499 -4.74 26.57 -3.48
CA SER A 499 -6.09 26.15 -3.12
C SER A 499 -6.08 24.65 -2.74
N GLY A 500 -6.95 24.23 -1.81
CA GLY A 500 -7.11 22.80 -1.50
C GLY A 500 -7.45 21.97 -2.75
N ILE A 501 -7.99 22.60 -3.79
CA ILE A 501 -8.25 22.01 -5.11
C ILE A 501 -6.94 21.67 -5.83
N ASP A 502 -5.91 22.51 -5.74
CA ASP A 502 -4.62 22.26 -6.40
C ASP A 502 -3.91 21.05 -5.76
N ILE A 503 -3.96 20.96 -4.42
CA ILE A 503 -3.43 19.81 -3.68
C ILE A 503 -4.20 18.54 -4.06
N GLY A 504 -5.53 18.61 -4.09
CA GLY A 504 -6.38 17.50 -4.52
C GLY A 504 -6.14 17.12 -5.98
N GLY A 505 -6.00 18.10 -6.87
CA GLY A 505 -5.73 17.90 -8.29
C GLY A 505 -4.42 17.17 -8.55
N ALA A 506 -3.35 17.51 -7.83
CA ALA A 506 -2.07 16.82 -7.96
C ALA A 506 -2.12 15.40 -7.40
N MET A 507 -2.86 15.16 -6.32
CA MET A 507 -3.09 13.81 -5.82
C MET A 507 -3.86 12.95 -6.83
N ILE A 508 -4.82 13.53 -7.53
CA ILE A 508 -5.55 12.87 -8.62
C ILE A 508 -4.59 12.52 -9.76
N ALA A 509 -3.75 13.46 -10.20
CA ALA A 509 -2.77 13.24 -11.26
C ALA A 509 -1.81 12.08 -10.91
N VAL A 510 -1.28 12.06 -9.69
CA VAL A 510 -0.43 10.97 -9.20
C VAL A 510 -1.18 9.63 -9.16
N THR A 511 -2.45 9.64 -8.73
CA THR A 511 -3.29 8.44 -8.69
C THR A 511 -3.49 7.85 -10.08
N ILE A 512 -3.77 8.70 -11.08
CA ILE A 512 -3.89 8.31 -12.48
C ILE A 512 -2.55 7.76 -12.99
N GLY A 513 -1.45 8.45 -12.71
CA GLY A 513 -0.11 8.01 -13.08
C GLY A 513 0.21 6.61 -12.52
N ILE A 514 -0.02 6.40 -11.22
CA ILE A 514 0.17 5.08 -10.57
C ILE A 514 -0.68 4.01 -11.26
N THR A 515 -1.94 4.31 -11.53
CA THR A 515 -2.87 3.37 -12.19
C THR A 515 -2.37 2.97 -13.57
N VAL A 516 -1.99 3.95 -14.40
CA VAL A 516 -1.44 3.71 -15.75
C VAL A 516 -0.14 2.91 -15.68
N GLY A 517 0.78 3.26 -14.79
CA GLY A 517 2.04 2.55 -14.60
C GLY A 517 1.85 1.07 -14.24
N LEU A 518 0.95 0.78 -13.31
CA LEU A 518 0.59 -0.59 -12.94
C LEU A 518 -0.05 -1.34 -14.10
N PHE A 519 -0.95 -0.72 -14.86
CA PHE A 519 -1.58 -1.33 -16.04
C PHE A 519 -0.54 -1.69 -17.10
N MET A 520 0.36 -0.79 -17.41
CA MET A 520 1.43 -1.02 -18.39
C MET A 520 2.37 -2.15 -17.95
N SER A 521 2.74 -2.20 -16.67
CA SER A 521 3.56 -3.29 -16.13
C SER A 521 2.85 -4.64 -16.24
N GLN A 522 1.55 -4.67 -15.98
CA GLN A 522 0.73 -5.86 -16.09
C GLN A 522 0.62 -6.31 -17.55
N ALA A 523 0.33 -5.40 -18.47
CA ALA A 523 0.25 -5.69 -19.89
C ALA A 523 1.55 -6.30 -20.41
N LEU A 524 2.71 -5.73 -20.02
CA LEU A 524 4.02 -6.25 -20.40
C LEU A 524 4.24 -7.69 -19.89
N VAL A 525 3.96 -7.92 -18.62
CA VAL A 525 4.13 -9.24 -17.99
C VAL A 525 3.18 -10.28 -18.60
N TYR A 526 2.01 -9.86 -19.04
CA TYR A 526 1.05 -10.74 -19.75
C TYR A 526 1.56 -11.10 -21.15
N THR A 527 2.10 -10.13 -21.88
CA THR A 527 2.55 -10.33 -23.27
C THR A 527 3.77 -11.25 -23.33
N PHE A 528 4.73 -11.09 -22.43
CA PHE A 528 5.98 -11.84 -22.43
C PHE A 528 6.02 -13.03 -21.46
N GLY A 529 4.99 -13.21 -20.63
CA GLY A 529 4.93 -14.29 -19.64
C GLY A 529 4.35 -15.60 -20.20
N SER A 530 4.94 -16.73 -19.81
CA SER A 530 4.42 -18.05 -20.22
C SER A 530 3.00 -18.26 -19.66
N ARG A 531 2.09 -18.78 -20.52
CA ARG A 531 0.65 -18.99 -20.23
C ARG A 531 0.35 -20.06 -19.17
N LYS A 532 1.35 -20.69 -18.55
CA LYS A 532 1.16 -21.85 -17.66
C LYS A 532 0.31 -21.58 -16.39
N ASN A 533 0.03 -20.34 -16.06
CA ASN A 533 -0.80 -19.98 -14.90
C ASN A 533 -1.74 -18.78 -15.18
N ALA A 534 -2.38 -18.79 -16.35
CA ALA A 534 -3.34 -17.73 -16.71
C ALA A 534 -4.59 -17.67 -15.77
N ALA A 535 -4.84 -18.72 -14.99
CA ALA A 535 -5.94 -18.75 -14.01
C ALA A 535 -5.59 -18.14 -12.64
N VAL A 536 -4.31 -17.88 -12.36
CA VAL A 536 -3.87 -17.26 -11.12
C VAL A 536 -3.25 -15.93 -11.48
N PHE A 537 -4.06 -14.88 -11.50
CA PHE A 537 -3.55 -13.52 -11.48
C PHE A 537 -2.63 -13.37 -10.26
N SER A 538 -1.34 -13.30 -10.48
CA SER A 538 -0.33 -13.26 -9.42
C SER A 538 -0.16 -11.85 -8.86
N PHE A 539 -1.28 -11.15 -8.61
CA PHE A 539 -1.24 -9.91 -7.86
C PHE A 539 -1.43 -10.12 -6.38
#